data_a6615cf8105e75e0296b29cec1ce9aa0
#
_entry.id   a6615cf8105e75e0296b29cec1ce9aa0
#
_cell.length_a   1.000
_cell.length_b   1.000
_cell.length_c   1.000
_cell.angle_alpha   90.00
_cell.angle_beta   90.00
_cell.angle_gamma   90.00
#
_symmetry.space_group_name_H-M   'P 1'
#
loop_
_entity.id
_entity.type
_entity.pdbx_description
1 polymer ?
#
loop_
_entity_poly.entity_id
_entity_poly.type
_entity_poly.pdbx_seq_one_letter_code
_entity_poly.pdbx_strand_id
1 'polypeptide(L)'
;MPANVSFEEVAPGTEGSHYALAMIRKAQIRSGQDVLVNGATGAIGSAAVQLLKSLGATVTATCPPDHPELVRKLGADRVIDISAEDFTKDKQTYDLVLDAVGKSSFARCRRLLKPGGCYVSSELGPRAQNPLLALITPLLRRRMVLFPIPRHDQEMIRHLSALIGSGEFTPLIDRRYPLDRITEAYRYVESGHKIGNVVIVVRPPD
;
A
#
# COMPACT_ATOMS: atom_id res chain seq x y z
N MET A 1 -13.78 -15.95 -8.32
CA MET A 1 -13.96 -15.53 -6.90
C MET A 1 -13.83 -16.79 -6.04
N PRO A 2 -13.12 -16.76 -4.92
CA PRO A 2 -13.11 -17.89 -3.99
C PRO A 2 -14.53 -18.19 -3.47
N ALA A 3 -14.86 -19.47 -3.29
CA ALA A 3 -16.21 -19.88 -2.91
C ALA A 3 -16.58 -19.56 -1.44
N ASN A 4 -15.57 -19.30 -0.61
CA ASN A 4 -15.68 -19.05 0.83
C ASN A 4 -15.67 -17.55 1.19
N VAL A 5 -15.75 -16.64 0.21
CA VAL A 5 -15.63 -15.19 0.42
C VAL A 5 -16.77 -14.47 -0.29
N SER A 6 -17.37 -13.48 0.35
CA SER A 6 -18.46 -12.68 -0.22
C SER A 6 -17.94 -11.65 -1.24
N PHE A 7 -18.85 -11.15 -2.09
CA PHE A 7 -18.53 -10.05 -3.01
C PHE A 7 -18.04 -8.79 -2.28
N GLU A 8 -18.64 -8.49 -1.12
CA GLU A 8 -18.26 -7.32 -0.31
C GLU A 8 -16.84 -7.43 0.24
N GLU A 9 -16.38 -8.65 0.54
CA GLU A 9 -15.02 -8.89 1.02
C GLU A 9 -13.99 -8.89 -0.09
N VAL A 10 -14.36 -9.34 -1.30
CA VAL A 10 -13.43 -9.40 -2.44
C VAL A 10 -13.31 -8.07 -3.17
N ALA A 11 -14.42 -7.34 -3.36
CA ALA A 11 -14.42 -6.11 -4.15
C ALA A 11 -13.35 -5.09 -3.72
N PRO A 12 -13.16 -4.78 -2.42
CA PRO A 12 -12.13 -3.84 -1.99
C PRO A 12 -10.69 -4.38 -2.18
N GLY A 13 -10.53 -5.69 -2.36
CA GLY A 13 -9.25 -6.31 -2.68
C GLY A 13 -8.79 -6.14 -4.13
N THR A 14 -9.62 -5.57 -5.00
CA THR A 14 -9.29 -5.52 -6.45
C THR A 14 -8.41 -4.34 -6.83
N GLU A 15 -8.52 -3.20 -6.18
CA GLU A 15 -7.77 -1.98 -6.56
C GLU A 15 -6.54 -1.76 -5.68
N GLY A 16 -6.71 -1.55 -4.37
CA GLY A 16 -5.59 -1.25 -3.47
C GLY A 16 -4.51 -2.32 -3.48
N SER A 17 -4.90 -3.60 -3.46
CA SER A 17 -3.96 -4.73 -3.53
C SER A 17 -3.29 -4.86 -4.89
N HIS A 18 -3.99 -4.53 -5.98
CA HIS A 18 -3.43 -4.53 -7.33
C HIS A 18 -2.27 -3.53 -7.46
N TYR A 19 -2.48 -2.29 -6.99
CA TYR A 19 -1.41 -1.28 -6.96
C TYR A 19 -0.25 -1.71 -6.05
N ALA A 20 -0.55 -2.17 -4.83
CA ALA A 20 0.46 -2.64 -3.89
C ALA A 20 1.31 -3.77 -4.48
N LEU A 21 0.67 -4.79 -5.06
CA LEU A 21 1.35 -5.93 -5.67
C LEU A 21 2.19 -5.53 -6.89
N ALA A 22 1.70 -4.62 -7.73
CA ALA A 22 2.46 -4.08 -8.86
C ALA A 22 3.74 -3.37 -8.40
N MET A 23 3.66 -2.58 -7.33
CA MET A 23 4.80 -1.89 -6.72
C MET A 23 5.82 -2.87 -6.15
N ILE A 24 5.35 -3.86 -5.37
CA ILE A 24 6.18 -4.88 -4.73
C ILE A 24 6.89 -5.75 -5.77
N ARG A 25 6.16 -6.23 -6.80
CA ARG A 25 6.74 -7.02 -7.91
C ARG A 25 7.80 -6.21 -8.68
N LYS A 26 7.53 -4.93 -8.96
CA LYS A 26 8.49 -4.06 -9.65
C LYS A 26 9.75 -3.82 -8.83
N ALA A 27 9.62 -3.74 -7.51
CA ALA A 27 10.74 -3.60 -6.58
C ALA A 27 11.51 -4.91 -6.38
N GLN A 28 10.96 -6.06 -6.80
CA GLN A 28 11.55 -7.39 -6.65
C GLN A 28 11.92 -7.73 -5.20
N ILE A 29 11.06 -7.37 -4.26
CA ILE A 29 11.27 -7.60 -2.83
C ILE A 29 11.31 -9.11 -2.54
N ARG A 30 12.25 -9.48 -1.67
CA ARG A 30 12.51 -10.86 -1.22
C ARG A 30 12.39 -10.97 0.29
N SER A 31 12.25 -12.18 0.77
CA SER A 31 12.28 -12.48 2.21
C SER A 31 13.52 -11.90 2.89
N GLY A 32 13.35 -11.38 4.10
CA GLY A 32 14.40 -10.78 4.92
C GLY A 32 14.79 -9.34 4.54
N GLN A 33 14.21 -8.75 3.51
CA GLN A 33 14.45 -7.35 3.17
C GLN A 33 13.64 -6.39 4.04
N ASP A 34 14.20 -5.20 4.31
CA ASP A 34 13.57 -4.15 5.10
C ASP A 34 12.77 -3.21 4.21
N VAL A 35 11.50 -3.01 4.53
CA VAL A 35 10.58 -2.15 3.76
C VAL A 35 9.91 -1.14 4.66
N LEU A 36 9.85 0.12 4.20
CA LEU A 36 9.03 1.15 4.82
C LEU A 36 7.79 1.40 3.97
N VAL A 37 6.60 1.28 4.59
CA VAL A 37 5.31 1.60 3.99
C VAL A 37 4.77 2.88 4.60
N ASN A 38 4.74 3.96 3.82
CA ASN A 38 4.14 5.23 4.24
C ASN A 38 2.65 5.24 3.95
N GLY A 39 1.82 5.39 5.00
CA GLY A 39 0.35 5.43 4.91
C GLY A 39 -0.31 4.06 4.97
N ALA A 40 0.09 3.25 5.95
CA ALA A 40 -0.37 1.87 6.13
C ALA A 40 -1.87 1.70 6.43
N THR A 41 -2.58 2.76 6.79
CA THR A 41 -4.04 2.72 7.02
C THR A 41 -4.88 2.89 5.77
N GLY A 42 -4.31 3.31 4.64
CA GLY A 42 -5.03 3.44 3.37
C GLY A 42 -5.23 2.09 2.65
N ALA A 43 -6.02 2.07 1.58
CA ALA A 43 -6.30 0.86 0.81
C ALA A 43 -5.03 0.20 0.24
N ILE A 44 -4.16 1.00 -0.39
CA ILE A 44 -2.89 0.53 -0.95
C ILE A 44 -1.91 0.16 0.17
N GLY A 45 -1.79 1.00 1.20
CA GLY A 45 -0.83 0.79 2.28
C GLY A 45 -1.15 -0.44 3.14
N SER A 46 -2.42 -0.66 3.50
CA SER A 46 -2.84 -1.84 4.25
C SER A 46 -2.65 -3.14 3.48
N ALA A 47 -2.87 -3.10 2.17
CA ALA A 47 -2.56 -4.22 1.30
C ALA A 47 -1.06 -4.46 1.18
N ALA A 48 -0.26 -3.39 1.03
CA ALA A 48 1.19 -3.51 0.94
C ALA A 48 1.82 -4.14 2.18
N VAL A 49 1.38 -3.75 3.39
CA VAL A 49 1.86 -4.35 4.64
C VAL A 49 1.63 -5.85 4.65
N GLN A 50 0.40 -6.31 4.39
CA GLN A 50 0.06 -7.73 4.39
C GLN A 50 0.83 -8.52 3.33
N LEU A 51 0.87 -8.02 2.08
CA LEU A 51 1.56 -8.68 0.97
C LEU A 51 3.08 -8.75 1.20
N LEU A 52 3.69 -7.73 1.80
CA LEU A 52 5.11 -7.75 2.15
C LEU A 52 5.39 -8.76 3.27
N LYS A 53 4.50 -8.86 4.24
CA LYS A 53 4.64 -9.87 5.30
C LYS A 53 4.51 -11.28 4.78
N SER A 54 3.59 -11.56 3.87
CA SER A 54 3.47 -12.89 3.23
C SER A 54 4.72 -13.28 2.43
N LEU A 55 5.47 -12.28 1.91
CA LEU A 55 6.78 -12.48 1.28
C LEU A 55 7.94 -12.65 2.27
N GLY A 56 7.70 -12.52 3.58
CA GLY A 56 8.74 -12.61 4.61
C GLY A 56 9.62 -11.36 4.75
N ALA A 57 9.15 -10.19 4.30
CA ALA A 57 9.85 -8.92 4.53
C ALA A 57 9.70 -8.42 5.97
N THR A 58 10.65 -7.62 6.44
CA THR A 58 10.53 -6.83 7.66
C THR A 58 9.89 -5.49 7.35
N VAL A 59 8.72 -5.23 7.91
CA VAL A 59 7.89 -4.08 7.54
C VAL A 59 7.88 -3.03 8.64
N THR A 60 8.41 -1.85 8.36
CA THR A 60 8.14 -0.62 9.11
C THR A 60 7.01 0.13 8.43
N ALA A 61 6.01 0.58 9.17
CA ALA A 61 4.83 1.22 8.61
C ALA A 61 4.53 2.55 9.32
N THR A 62 4.06 3.54 8.58
CA THR A 62 3.60 4.80 9.18
C THR A 62 2.08 4.83 9.26
N CYS A 63 1.55 5.38 10.36
CA CYS A 63 0.10 5.59 10.52
C CYS A 63 -0.19 6.79 11.44
N PRO A 64 -1.45 7.29 11.43
CA PRO A 64 -1.94 8.21 12.45
C PRO A 64 -1.95 7.58 13.86
N PRO A 65 -1.96 8.41 14.92
CA PRO A 65 -1.85 7.94 16.31
C PRO A 65 -2.96 7.01 16.78
N ASP A 66 -4.13 7.07 16.14
CA ASP A 66 -5.30 6.27 16.55
C ASP A 66 -5.26 4.82 16.05
N HIS A 67 -4.29 4.46 15.18
CA HIS A 67 -4.32 3.16 14.48
C HIS A 67 -3.05 2.30 14.55
N PRO A 68 -2.15 2.44 15.54
CA PRO A 68 -0.93 1.63 15.59
C PRO A 68 -1.22 0.14 15.77
N GLU A 69 -2.22 -0.21 16.59
CA GLU A 69 -2.60 -1.60 16.83
C GLU A 69 -3.20 -2.26 15.60
N LEU A 70 -4.00 -1.52 14.82
CA LEU A 70 -4.51 -2.00 13.53
C LEU A 70 -3.34 -2.33 12.60
N VAL A 71 -2.38 -1.43 12.48
CA VAL A 71 -1.25 -1.60 11.55
C VAL A 71 -0.33 -2.76 11.99
N ARG A 72 -0.15 -2.98 13.30
CA ARG A 72 0.53 -4.17 13.83
C ARG A 72 -0.23 -5.45 13.50
N LYS A 73 -1.57 -5.46 13.64
CA LYS A 73 -2.41 -6.61 13.26
C LYS A 73 -2.34 -6.93 11.76
N LEU A 74 -2.12 -5.94 10.90
CA LEU A 74 -1.88 -6.16 9.47
C LEU A 74 -0.51 -6.80 9.20
N GLY A 75 0.38 -6.87 10.20
CA GLY A 75 1.67 -7.53 10.13
C GLY A 75 2.89 -6.60 10.16
N ALA A 76 2.74 -5.30 10.43
CA ALA A 76 3.89 -4.42 10.56
C ALA A 76 4.73 -4.79 11.80
N ASP A 77 6.04 -4.95 11.62
CA ASP A 77 6.99 -5.25 12.70
C ASP A 77 7.29 -4.00 13.55
N ARG A 78 7.27 -2.83 12.90
CA ARG A 78 7.47 -1.53 13.55
C ARG A 78 6.47 -0.51 13.00
N VAL A 79 5.94 0.32 13.89
CA VAL A 79 5.00 1.39 13.53
C VAL A 79 5.56 2.73 13.96
N ILE A 80 5.51 3.70 13.05
CA ILE A 80 5.89 5.11 13.27
C ILE A 80 4.62 5.95 13.28
N ASP A 81 4.39 6.65 14.37
CA ASP A 81 3.32 7.63 14.49
C ASP A 81 3.73 8.93 13.77
N ILE A 82 3.00 9.28 12.71
CA ILE A 82 3.29 10.46 11.88
C ILE A 82 2.99 11.80 12.58
N SER A 83 2.27 11.78 13.72
CA SER A 83 2.02 12.98 14.51
C SER A 83 3.19 13.29 15.45
N ALA A 84 3.90 12.25 15.89
CA ALA A 84 5.03 12.35 16.81
C ALA A 84 6.38 12.42 16.11
N GLU A 85 6.52 11.75 14.96
CA GLU A 85 7.80 11.57 14.29
C GLU A 85 7.73 11.85 12.78
N ASP A 86 8.71 12.61 12.27
CA ASP A 86 8.94 12.71 10.83
C ASP A 86 9.68 11.44 10.35
N PHE A 87 8.96 10.49 9.76
CA PHE A 87 9.51 9.23 9.28
C PHE A 87 10.68 9.43 8.30
N THR A 88 10.72 10.58 7.60
CA THR A 88 11.84 10.87 6.71
C THR A 88 13.15 11.11 7.48
N LYS A 89 13.12 11.23 8.80
CA LYS A 89 14.26 11.34 9.71
C LYS A 89 14.61 10.04 10.42
N ASP A 90 13.99 8.94 10.06
CA ASP A 90 14.30 7.64 10.65
C ASP A 90 15.79 7.29 10.45
N LYS A 91 16.34 6.57 11.44
CA LYS A 91 17.74 6.12 11.45
C LYS A 91 17.92 4.80 10.70
N GLN A 92 16.85 4.03 10.53
CA GLN A 92 16.88 2.80 9.74
C GLN A 92 16.96 3.09 8.25
N THR A 93 17.52 2.13 7.51
CA THR A 93 17.59 2.16 6.06
C THR A 93 16.88 0.96 5.48
N TYR A 94 16.30 1.13 4.31
CA TYR A 94 15.34 0.21 3.70
C TYR A 94 15.76 -0.18 2.29
N ASP A 95 15.40 -1.38 1.90
CA ASP A 95 15.51 -1.86 0.52
C ASP A 95 14.43 -1.23 -0.37
N LEU A 96 13.25 -0.97 0.24
CA LEU A 96 12.13 -0.27 -0.41
C LEU A 96 11.52 0.77 0.52
N VAL A 97 11.25 1.96 0.00
CA VAL A 97 10.30 2.91 0.58
C VAL A 97 9.08 2.99 -0.36
N LEU A 98 7.94 2.51 0.11
CA LEU A 98 6.67 2.52 -0.59
C LEU A 98 5.78 3.64 -0.02
N ASP A 99 5.57 4.70 -0.81
CA ASP A 99 4.71 5.82 -0.45
C ASP A 99 3.31 5.61 -1.02
N ALA A 100 2.43 5.00 -0.22
CA ALA A 100 1.04 4.70 -0.58
C ALA A 100 0.10 5.90 -0.50
N VAL A 101 0.58 7.04 -0.01
CA VAL A 101 -0.20 8.28 0.17
C VAL A 101 0.16 9.33 -0.88
N GLY A 102 1.37 9.24 -1.46
CA GLY A 102 1.88 10.22 -2.40
C GLY A 102 2.24 11.58 -1.78
N LYS A 103 2.28 11.67 -0.45
CA LYS A 103 2.58 12.93 0.28
C LYS A 103 4.07 13.11 0.59
N SER A 104 4.93 12.22 0.10
CA SER A 104 6.38 12.34 0.23
C SER A 104 7.06 12.53 -1.13
N SER A 105 8.37 12.40 -1.19
CA SER A 105 9.12 12.47 -2.44
C SER A 105 10.41 11.68 -2.35
N PHE A 106 10.97 11.30 -3.50
CA PHE A 106 12.27 10.64 -3.56
C PHE A 106 13.36 11.45 -2.86
N ALA A 107 13.38 12.77 -3.06
CA ALA A 107 14.39 13.64 -2.44
C ALA A 107 14.37 13.55 -0.89
N ARG A 108 13.18 13.53 -0.28
CA ARG A 108 12.99 13.39 1.17
C ARG A 108 13.35 12.00 1.67
N CYS A 109 12.98 10.96 0.91
CA CYS A 109 13.15 9.56 1.29
C CYS A 109 14.52 8.97 0.90
N ARG A 110 15.30 9.64 0.04
CA ARG A 110 16.57 9.12 -0.50
C ARG A 110 17.56 8.66 0.57
N ARG A 111 17.62 9.35 1.70
CA ARG A 111 18.53 9.00 2.78
C ARG A 111 18.15 7.71 3.51
N LEU A 112 16.85 7.35 3.47
CA LEU A 112 16.32 6.12 4.05
C LEU A 112 16.62 4.89 3.20
N LEU A 113 17.06 5.05 1.97
CA LEU A 113 17.32 3.93 1.08
C LEU A 113 18.73 3.40 1.27
N LYS A 114 18.86 2.08 1.39
CA LYS A 114 20.12 1.36 1.29
C LYS A 114 20.77 1.59 -0.09
N PRO A 115 22.07 1.35 -0.27
CA PRO A 115 22.67 1.24 -1.60
C PRO A 115 21.92 0.19 -2.43
N GLY A 116 21.45 0.55 -3.62
CA GLY A 116 20.60 -0.31 -4.46
C GLY A 116 19.11 -0.31 -4.10
N GLY A 117 18.72 0.31 -2.99
CA GLY A 117 17.32 0.42 -2.58
C GLY A 117 16.51 1.33 -3.48
N CYS A 118 15.18 1.18 -3.45
CA CYS A 118 14.27 1.89 -4.33
C CYS A 118 13.13 2.60 -3.60
N TYR A 119 12.64 3.66 -4.23
CA TYR A 119 11.47 4.43 -3.84
C TYR A 119 10.36 4.21 -4.87
N VAL A 120 9.15 3.98 -4.42
CA VAL A 120 7.96 3.90 -5.25
C VAL A 120 6.84 4.70 -4.60
N SER A 121 6.02 5.36 -5.41
CA SER A 121 4.86 6.12 -4.93
C SER A 121 3.63 5.80 -5.75
N SER A 122 2.45 5.87 -5.12
CA SER A 122 1.15 5.78 -5.81
C SER A 122 0.88 6.97 -6.71
N GLU A 123 1.65 8.06 -6.57
CA GLU A 123 1.44 9.32 -7.25
C GLU A 123 2.61 9.71 -8.17
N LEU A 124 2.35 10.63 -9.08
CA LEU A 124 3.36 11.18 -10.00
C LEU A 124 4.52 11.92 -9.28
N GLY A 125 4.33 12.23 -7.99
CA GLY A 125 5.25 13.03 -7.20
C GLY A 125 5.22 14.54 -7.53
N PRO A 126 5.94 15.36 -6.77
CA PRO A 126 5.99 16.81 -7.00
C PRO A 126 6.36 17.14 -8.44
N ARG A 127 5.56 17.96 -9.11
CA ARG A 127 5.74 18.36 -10.52
C ARG A 127 5.83 17.16 -11.48
N ALA A 128 5.14 16.07 -11.17
CA ALA A 128 5.14 14.83 -11.96
C ALA A 128 6.57 14.25 -12.21
N GLN A 129 7.47 14.38 -11.25
CA GLN A 129 8.89 14.02 -11.41
C GLN A 129 9.16 12.52 -11.41
N ASN A 130 8.29 11.68 -10.79
CA ASN A 130 8.56 10.25 -10.59
C ASN A 130 8.79 9.48 -11.89
N PRO A 131 8.01 9.68 -12.99
CA PRO A 131 8.30 9.03 -14.27
C PRO A 131 9.68 9.35 -14.82
N LEU A 132 10.09 10.62 -14.78
CA LEU A 132 11.39 11.06 -15.25
C LEU A 132 12.53 10.48 -14.38
N LEU A 133 12.37 10.53 -13.08
CA LEU A 133 13.34 9.96 -12.15
C LEU A 133 13.46 8.43 -12.32
N ALA A 134 12.37 7.73 -12.65
CA ALA A 134 12.40 6.31 -12.93
C ALA A 134 13.20 5.94 -14.19
N LEU A 135 13.34 6.85 -15.14
CA LEU A 135 14.20 6.67 -16.32
C LEU A 135 15.67 6.96 -16.00
N ILE A 136 15.94 7.99 -15.20
CA ILE A 136 17.32 8.49 -14.97
C ILE A 136 18.01 7.74 -13.83
N THR A 137 17.33 7.48 -12.71
CA THR A 137 17.99 6.95 -11.51
C THR A 137 18.58 5.54 -11.65
N PRO A 138 18.06 4.61 -12.48
CA PRO A 138 18.71 3.32 -12.72
C PRO A 138 20.11 3.44 -13.34
N LEU A 139 20.33 4.46 -14.15
CA LEU A 139 21.63 4.74 -14.78
C LEU A 139 22.70 5.10 -13.75
N LEU A 140 22.30 5.65 -12.62
CA LEU A 140 23.21 6.06 -11.53
C LEU A 140 23.59 4.89 -10.62
N ARG A 141 23.01 3.71 -10.77
CA ARG A 141 23.28 2.45 -10.05
C ARG A 141 23.38 2.57 -8.52
N ARG A 142 22.70 3.53 -7.90
CA ARG A 142 22.77 3.79 -6.44
C ARG A 142 21.45 3.57 -5.75
N ARG A 143 20.55 4.55 -5.84
CA ARG A 143 19.19 4.55 -5.28
C ARG A 143 18.24 4.89 -6.39
N MET A 144 17.18 4.14 -6.54
CA MET A 144 16.33 4.19 -7.72
C MET A 144 14.93 4.68 -7.38
N VAL A 145 14.30 5.34 -8.35
CA VAL A 145 12.86 5.54 -8.34
C VAL A 145 12.25 4.49 -9.26
N LEU A 146 11.19 3.85 -8.81
CA LEU A 146 10.38 2.96 -9.62
C LEU A 146 9.03 3.63 -9.91
N PHE A 147 8.56 3.48 -11.13
CA PHE A 147 7.24 3.95 -11.52
C PHE A 147 6.51 2.80 -12.24
N PRO A 148 5.89 1.89 -11.46
CA PRO A 148 5.13 0.79 -12.05
C PRO A 148 3.85 1.33 -12.64
N ILE A 149 3.55 0.90 -13.87
CA ILE A 149 2.22 1.08 -14.47
C ILE A 149 1.48 -0.23 -14.21
N PRO A 150 0.44 -0.23 -13.37
CA PRO A 150 -0.33 -1.43 -13.10
C PRO A 150 -0.90 -1.99 -14.41
N ARG A 151 -0.75 -3.29 -14.60
CA ARG A 151 -1.32 -4.00 -15.75
C ARG A 151 -2.34 -5.00 -15.24
N HIS A 152 -3.50 -5.04 -15.89
CA HIS A 152 -4.51 -6.04 -15.61
C HIS A 152 -4.11 -7.33 -16.31
N ASP A 153 -3.40 -8.21 -15.60
CA ASP A 153 -3.10 -9.55 -16.07
C ASP A 153 -3.85 -10.62 -15.25
N GLN A 154 -4.21 -11.69 -15.90
CA GLN A 154 -4.96 -12.78 -15.25
C GLN A 154 -4.16 -13.51 -14.17
N GLU A 155 -2.84 -13.52 -14.27
CA GLU A 155 -1.97 -14.14 -13.28
C GLU A 155 -2.06 -13.39 -11.95
N MET A 156 -1.99 -12.05 -11.98
CA MET A 156 -2.14 -11.20 -10.81
C MET A 156 -3.51 -11.38 -10.15
N ILE A 157 -4.58 -11.44 -10.96
CA ILE A 157 -5.94 -11.66 -10.46
C ILE A 157 -6.05 -13.01 -9.77
N ARG A 158 -5.52 -14.09 -10.37
CA ARG A 158 -5.51 -15.42 -9.76
C ARG A 158 -4.71 -15.45 -8.47
N HIS A 159 -3.55 -14.80 -8.44
CA HIS A 159 -2.70 -14.73 -7.25
C HIS A 159 -3.41 -14.01 -6.10
N LEU A 160 -3.97 -12.83 -6.34
CA LEU A 160 -4.75 -12.10 -5.32
C LEU A 160 -5.98 -12.88 -4.86
N SER A 161 -6.68 -13.52 -5.79
CA SER A 161 -7.83 -14.38 -5.48
C SER A 161 -7.43 -15.56 -4.58
N ALA A 162 -6.27 -16.17 -4.82
CA ALA A 162 -5.75 -17.25 -3.99
C ALA A 162 -5.41 -16.76 -2.57
N LEU A 163 -4.73 -15.61 -2.44
CA LEU A 163 -4.38 -15.02 -1.15
C LEU A 163 -5.61 -14.63 -0.32
N ILE A 164 -6.65 -14.11 -0.98
CA ILE A 164 -7.93 -13.80 -0.31
C ILE A 164 -8.61 -15.10 0.12
N GLY A 165 -8.65 -16.11 -0.74
CA GLY A 165 -9.29 -17.39 -0.47
C GLY A 165 -8.61 -18.21 0.63
N SER A 166 -7.28 -18.10 0.79
CA SER A 166 -6.52 -18.71 1.88
C SER A 166 -6.56 -17.92 3.19
N GLY A 167 -7.03 -16.67 3.16
CA GLY A 167 -6.99 -15.78 4.31
C GLY A 167 -5.62 -15.13 4.58
N GLU A 168 -4.63 -15.35 3.69
CA GLU A 168 -3.32 -14.70 3.78
C GLU A 168 -3.37 -13.20 3.49
N PHE A 169 -4.38 -12.77 2.76
CA PHE A 169 -4.68 -11.37 2.52
C PHE A 169 -6.16 -11.09 2.79
N THR A 170 -6.43 -10.15 3.69
CA THR A 170 -7.79 -9.69 3.99
C THR A 170 -7.89 -8.19 3.70
N PRO A 171 -8.69 -7.78 2.69
CA PRO A 171 -8.88 -6.36 2.40
C PRO A 171 -9.44 -5.62 3.62
N LEU A 172 -8.81 -4.52 3.99
CA LEU A 172 -9.27 -3.69 5.09
C LEU A 172 -10.51 -2.90 4.65
N ILE A 173 -11.64 -3.15 5.28
CA ILE A 173 -12.91 -2.46 5.04
C ILE A 173 -13.22 -1.57 6.25
N ASP A 174 -13.38 -0.27 6.00
CA ASP A 174 -13.75 0.71 7.00
C ASP A 174 -15.27 0.77 7.18
N ARG A 175 -15.98 1.07 6.09
CA ARG A 175 -17.43 1.25 6.11
C ARG A 175 -18.09 0.64 4.88
N ARG A 176 -19.36 0.27 5.08
CA ARG A 176 -20.28 -0.15 4.02
C ARG A 176 -21.41 0.85 3.92
N TYR A 177 -21.77 1.23 2.72
CA TYR A 177 -22.91 2.09 2.44
C TYR A 177 -23.82 1.43 1.40
N PRO A 178 -25.13 1.48 1.56
CA PRO A 178 -26.03 1.10 0.48
C PRO A 178 -25.95 2.11 -0.68
N LEU A 179 -26.35 1.68 -1.87
CA LEU A 179 -26.17 2.48 -3.09
C LEU A 179 -26.90 3.84 -3.04
N ASP A 180 -28.06 3.90 -2.40
CA ASP A 180 -28.84 5.13 -2.21
C ASP A 180 -28.15 6.17 -1.30
N ARG A 181 -27.17 5.75 -0.51
CA ARG A 181 -26.34 6.64 0.33
C ARG A 181 -24.95 6.91 -0.25
N ILE A 182 -24.75 6.71 -1.55
CA ILE A 182 -23.45 6.89 -2.21
C ILE A 182 -22.86 8.30 -2.00
N THR A 183 -23.72 9.33 -1.95
CA THR A 183 -23.27 10.71 -1.70
C THR A 183 -22.62 10.87 -0.33
N GLU A 184 -23.11 10.20 0.69
CA GLU A 184 -22.52 10.20 2.03
C GLU A 184 -21.18 9.46 2.04
N ALA A 185 -21.10 8.34 1.34
CA ALA A 185 -19.85 7.58 1.18
C ALA A 185 -18.75 8.44 0.54
N TYR A 186 -19.08 9.17 -0.53
CA TYR A 186 -18.14 10.10 -1.18
C TYR A 186 -17.70 11.20 -0.24
N ARG A 187 -18.60 11.87 0.47
CA ARG A 187 -18.23 12.90 1.46
C ARG A 187 -17.33 12.36 2.54
N TYR A 188 -17.56 11.14 2.99
CA TYR A 188 -16.70 10.48 3.96
C TYR A 188 -15.30 10.20 3.39
N VAL A 189 -15.20 9.70 2.17
CA VAL A 189 -13.90 9.47 1.50
C VAL A 189 -13.14 10.79 1.30
N GLU A 190 -13.82 11.84 0.85
CA GLU A 190 -13.24 13.18 0.63
C GLU A 190 -12.74 13.83 1.93
N SER A 191 -13.32 13.49 3.08
CA SER A 191 -12.84 13.97 4.37
C SER A 191 -11.42 13.53 4.72
N GLY A 192 -10.89 12.51 4.03
CA GLY A 192 -9.54 11.97 4.25
C GLY A 192 -9.37 11.11 5.51
N HIS A 193 -10.47 10.86 6.25
CA HIS A 193 -10.44 10.08 7.50
C HIS A 193 -10.65 8.57 7.31
N LYS A 194 -10.92 8.12 6.07
CA LYS A 194 -11.18 6.71 5.82
C LYS A 194 -9.96 5.82 6.08
N ILE A 195 -10.22 4.62 6.57
CA ILE A 195 -9.23 3.58 6.80
C ILE A 195 -9.52 2.42 5.83
N GLY A 196 -8.50 1.98 5.08
CA GLY A 196 -8.70 0.93 4.07
C GLY A 196 -9.68 1.35 2.98
N ASN A 197 -10.75 0.61 2.83
CA ASN A 197 -11.72 0.73 1.74
C ASN A 197 -13.12 1.08 2.25
N VAL A 198 -13.85 1.83 1.45
CA VAL A 198 -15.29 2.05 1.62
C VAL A 198 -16.02 1.24 0.54
N VAL A 199 -16.97 0.41 0.95
CA VAL A 199 -17.71 -0.50 0.06
C VAL A 199 -19.12 0.03 -0.16
N ILE A 200 -19.55 0.08 -1.41
CA ILE A 200 -20.95 0.36 -1.79
C ILE A 200 -21.66 -0.96 -2.05
N VAL A 201 -22.70 -1.22 -1.29
CA VAL A 201 -23.54 -2.42 -1.42
C VAL A 201 -24.66 -2.11 -2.40
N VAL A 202 -24.61 -2.72 -3.58
CA VAL A 202 -25.58 -2.47 -4.67
C VAL A 202 -26.88 -3.26 -4.45
N ARG A 203 -26.78 -4.45 -3.83
CA ARG A 203 -27.93 -5.26 -3.42
C ARG A 203 -27.72 -5.68 -1.98
N PRO A 204 -28.74 -5.61 -1.12
CA PRO A 204 -28.64 -6.23 0.18
C PRO A 204 -28.39 -7.74 0.01
N PRO A 205 -27.64 -8.39 0.92
CA PRO A 205 -27.59 -9.84 0.95
C PRO A 205 -29.00 -10.42 1.15
N ASP A 206 -29.34 -11.45 0.40
CA ASP A 206 -30.59 -12.21 0.54
C ASP A 206 -30.67 -12.84 1.92
#